data_e4dd89d61b73136dcf71806670774172
#
_entry.id   e4dd89d61b73136dcf71806670774172
#
_cell.length_a   1.000
_cell.length_b   1.000
_cell.length_c   1.000
_cell.angle_alpha   90.00
_cell.angle_beta   90.00
_cell.angle_gamma   90.00
#
_symmetry.space_group_name_H-M   'P 1'
#
loop_
_entity.id
_entity.type
_entity.pdbx_description
1 polymer ?
#
loop_
_entity_poly.entity_id
_entity_poly.type
_entity_poly.pdbx_seq_one_letter_code
_entity_poly.pdbx_strand_id
1 'polypeptide(L)'
;MRVPGFAGGAIPRYAMKELVEAIARALVDHPEDVQVKSVEGSQVTVLELRVHPEDLGKVIGRQGRTAKAIRTLLGASGMKLRKRFTLEILED
;
A
#
# COMPACT_ATOMS: atom_id res chain seq x y z
N MET A 1 18.78 12.07 5.72
CA MET A 1 17.53 12.68 6.21
C MET A 1 16.78 11.70 7.08
N ARG A 2 16.36 12.13 8.23
CA ARG A 2 15.63 11.26 9.14
C ARG A 2 14.14 11.27 8.81
N VAL A 3 13.55 10.09 8.71
CA VAL A 3 12.11 9.95 8.47
C VAL A 3 11.43 9.81 9.82
N PRO A 4 10.48 10.69 10.17
CA PRO A 4 9.77 10.59 11.44
C PRO A 4 9.03 9.25 11.56
N GLY A 5 9.05 8.68 12.74
CA GLY A 5 8.31 7.43 13.02
C GLY A 5 9.04 6.16 12.66
N PHE A 6 10.27 6.24 12.14
CA PHE A 6 11.01 5.05 11.74
C PHE A 6 12.19 4.72 12.67
N ALA A 7 12.07 5.04 13.94
CA ALA A 7 13.12 4.76 14.91
C ALA A 7 13.12 3.26 15.25
N GLY A 8 13.97 2.51 14.54
CA GLY A 8 14.26 1.12 14.86
C GLY A 8 13.08 0.16 14.82
N GLY A 9 12.02 0.51 14.12
CA GLY A 9 10.83 -0.28 14.23
C GLY A 9 10.04 -0.55 12.97
N ALA A 10 8.99 -1.31 13.14
CA ALA A 10 8.02 -1.57 12.12
C ALA A 10 7.20 -0.30 11.86
N ILE A 11 6.69 -0.20 10.65
CA ILE A 11 5.73 0.84 10.30
C ILE A 11 4.48 0.64 11.14
N PRO A 12 4.00 1.66 11.86
CA PRO A 12 2.78 1.53 12.65
C PRO A 12 1.61 1.12 11.76
N ARG A 13 0.70 0.36 12.35
CA ARG A 13 -0.47 -0.16 11.65
C ARG A 13 -1.27 0.92 10.91
N TYR A 14 -1.49 2.06 11.57
CA TYR A 14 -2.23 3.17 10.96
C TYR A 14 -1.47 3.83 9.82
N ALA A 15 -0.16 3.68 9.77
CA ALA A 15 0.66 4.27 8.71
C ALA A 15 0.73 3.39 7.46
N MET A 16 0.24 2.16 7.50
CA MET A 16 0.24 1.27 6.34
C MET A 16 -0.58 1.84 5.19
N LYS A 17 -1.76 2.35 5.50
CA LYS A 17 -2.62 2.99 4.52
C LYS A 17 -1.92 4.20 3.90
N GLU A 18 -1.33 5.03 4.73
CA GLU A 18 -0.64 6.24 4.27
C GLU A 18 0.59 5.91 3.43
N LEU A 19 1.28 4.83 3.78
CA LEU A 19 2.42 4.36 3.00
C LEU A 19 1.98 3.98 1.58
N VAL A 20 0.92 3.21 1.45
CA VAL A 20 0.40 2.81 0.15
C VAL A 20 -0.06 4.03 -0.64
N GLU A 21 -0.74 4.97 0.02
CA GLU A 21 -1.15 6.22 -0.63
C GLU A 21 0.05 6.99 -1.18
N ALA A 22 1.10 7.13 -0.39
CA ALA A 22 2.30 7.86 -0.78
C ALA A 22 2.98 7.20 -1.98
N ILE A 23 3.11 5.88 -1.96
CA ILE A 23 3.72 5.14 -3.06
C ILE A 23 2.88 5.30 -4.33
N ALA A 24 1.58 5.13 -4.23
CA ALA A 24 0.70 5.25 -5.39
C ALA A 24 0.73 6.65 -5.98
N ARG A 25 0.67 7.68 -5.15
CA ARG A 25 0.71 9.07 -5.63
C ARG A 25 2.03 9.41 -6.33
N ALA A 26 3.12 8.79 -5.90
CA ALA A 26 4.42 9.01 -6.53
C ALA A 26 4.51 8.36 -7.91
N LEU A 27 3.72 7.35 -8.18
CA LEU A 27 3.78 6.57 -9.42
C LEU A 27 2.82 7.04 -10.50
N VAL A 28 1.72 7.69 -10.12
CA VAL A 28 0.63 7.98 -11.04
C VAL A 28 0.69 9.40 -11.60
N ASP A 29 -0.04 9.62 -12.70
CA ASP A 29 -0.21 10.95 -13.29
C ASP A 29 -1.39 11.70 -12.70
N HIS A 30 -2.31 10.98 -12.04
CA HIS A 30 -3.50 11.56 -11.44
C HIS A 30 -3.52 11.27 -9.93
N PRO A 31 -2.62 11.90 -9.16
CA PRO A 31 -2.53 11.62 -7.73
C PRO A 31 -3.79 11.99 -6.96
N GLU A 32 -4.57 12.94 -7.45
CA GLU A 32 -5.84 13.33 -6.84
C GLU A 32 -6.88 12.21 -6.87
N ASP A 33 -6.71 11.23 -7.75
CA ASP A 33 -7.65 10.11 -7.86
C ASP A 33 -7.23 8.90 -7.03
N VAL A 34 -6.08 8.97 -6.35
CA VAL A 34 -5.62 7.87 -5.50
C VAL A 34 -6.47 7.80 -4.25
N GLN A 35 -7.04 6.63 -4.00
CA GLN A 35 -7.83 6.36 -2.81
C GLN A 35 -7.39 5.02 -2.23
N VAL A 36 -7.21 4.97 -0.92
CA VAL A 36 -6.90 3.72 -0.22
C VAL A 36 -7.91 3.54 0.89
N LYS A 37 -8.54 2.39 0.91
CA LYS A 37 -9.49 2.03 1.95
C LYS A 37 -8.96 0.83 2.72
N SER A 38 -9.01 0.90 4.02
CA SER A 38 -8.60 -0.19 4.90
C SER A 38 -9.82 -0.97 5.32
N VAL A 39 -9.84 -2.26 4.99
CA VAL A 39 -10.90 -3.17 5.40
C VAL A 39 -10.30 -4.15 6.40
N GLU A 40 -10.68 -4.01 7.66
CA GLU A 40 -10.13 -4.83 8.73
C GLU A 40 -10.94 -6.08 8.97
N GLY A 41 -10.26 -7.24 8.89
CA GLY A 41 -10.79 -8.49 9.35
C GLY A 41 -10.17 -8.88 10.69
N SER A 42 -10.51 -10.04 11.20
CA SER A 42 -9.99 -10.51 12.50
C SER A 42 -8.49 -10.76 12.46
N GLN A 43 -7.97 -11.26 11.35
CA GLN A 43 -6.55 -11.59 11.21
C GLN A 43 -5.89 -10.94 10.01
N VAL A 44 -6.66 -10.43 9.08
CA VAL A 44 -6.18 -9.85 7.83
C VAL A 44 -6.78 -8.47 7.65
N THR A 45 -5.93 -7.51 7.31
CA THR A 45 -6.37 -6.18 6.87
C THR A 45 -6.10 -6.06 5.38
N VAL A 46 -7.13 -5.77 4.62
CA VAL A 46 -7.02 -5.56 3.17
C VAL A 46 -6.94 -4.06 2.91
N LEU A 47 -5.90 -3.64 2.22
CA LEU A 47 -5.79 -2.26 1.75
C LEU A 47 -6.23 -2.22 0.29
N GLU A 48 -7.39 -1.61 0.07
CA GLU A 48 -7.97 -1.50 -1.26
C GLU A 48 -7.50 -0.20 -1.90
N LEU A 49 -6.75 -0.33 -2.99
CA LEU A 49 -6.20 0.81 -3.71
C LEU A 49 -7.00 1.05 -4.98
N ARG A 50 -7.43 2.29 -5.15
CA ARG A 50 -8.11 2.73 -6.37
C ARG A 50 -7.36 3.92 -6.95
N VAL A 51 -7.13 3.87 -8.26
CA VAL A 51 -6.45 4.93 -8.99
C VAL A 51 -7.23 5.24 -10.26
N HIS A 52 -6.85 6.32 -10.95
CA HIS A 52 -7.41 6.61 -12.26
C HIS A 52 -7.19 5.41 -13.19
N PRO A 53 -8.18 5.02 -14.01
CA PRO A 53 -8.04 3.85 -14.89
C PRO A 53 -6.79 3.88 -15.77
N GLU A 54 -6.39 5.05 -16.23
CA GLU A 54 -5.18 5.19 -17.06
C GLU A 54 -3.90 4.93 -16.28
N ASP A 55 -3.95 5.03 -14.96
CA ASP A 55 -2.78 4.85 -14.09
C ASP A 55 -2.65 3.44 -13.53
N LEU A 56 -3.61 2.59 -13.83
CA LEU A 56 -3.66 1.24 -13.25
C LEU A 56 -2.37 0.47 -13.54
N GLY A 57 -1.89 0.54 -14.78
CA GLY A 57 -0.65 -0.13 -15.16
C GLY A 57 0.57 0.37 -14.39
N LYS A 58 0.55 1.62 -13.93
CA LYS A 58 1.68 2.20 -13.21
C LYS A 58 1.79 1.65 -11.79
N VAL A 59 0.67 1.35 -11.14
CA VAL A 59 0.69 0.77 -9.80
C VAL A 59 0.87 -0.74 -9.82
N ILE A 60 0.47 -1.39 -10.90
CA ILE A 60 0.71 -2.82 -11.10
C ILE A 60 2.17 -3.04 -11.48
N GLY A 61 2.67 -2.23 -12.43
CA GLY A 61 4.03 -2.31 -12.93
C GLY A 61 4.21 -3.42 -13.95
N ARG A 62 5.37 -3.41 -14.60
CA ARG A 62 5.69 -4.42 -15.61
C ARG A 62 5.69 -5.79 -14.95
N GLN A 63 4.91 -6.72 -15.51
CA GLN A 63 4.81 -8.08 -15.01
C GLN A 63 4.35 -8.15 -13.54
N GLY A 64 3.63 -7.12 -13.09
CA GLY A 64 3.12 -7.08 -11.72
C GLY A 64 4.18 -6.78 -10.66
N ARG A 65 5.37 -6.36 -11.04
CA ARG A 65 6.48 -6.19 -10.10
C ARG A 65 6.25 -5.12 -9.04
N THR A 66 5.62 -4.02 -9.41
CA THR A 66 5.34 -2.93 -8.47
C THR A 66 4.35 -3.38 -7.42
N ALA A 67 3.24 -3.97 -7.84
CA ALA A 67 2.22 -4.49 -6.92
C ALA A 67 2.82 -5.56 -6.01
N LYS A 68 3.65 -6.43 -6.55
CA LYS A 68 4.32 -7.47 -5.78
C LYS A 68 5.25 -6.88 -4.72
N ALA A 69 6.00 -5.84 -5.10
CA ALA A 69 6.90 -5.17 -4.17
C ALA A 69 6.13 -4.53 -3.01
N ILE A 70 5.00 -3.90 -3.29
CA ILE A 70 4.15 -3.31 -2.26
C ILE A 70 3.62 -4.40 -1.32
N ARG A 71 3.15 -5.53 -1.89
CA ARG A 71 2.66 -6.65 -1.09
C ARG A 71 3.74 -7.24 -0.20
N THR A 72 4.96 -7.34 -0.71
CA THR A 72 6.10 -7.84 0.07
C THR A 72 6.40 -6.91 1.24
N LEU A 73 6.37 -5.60 1.00
CA LEU A 73 6.60 -4.61 2.04
C LEU A 73 5.54 -4.69 3.14
N LEU A 74 4.27 -4.82 2.74
CA LEU A 74 3.16 -4.96 3.68
C LEU A 74 3.28 -6.25 4.49
N GLY A 75 3.67 -7.35 3.85
CA GLY A 75 3.84 -8.63 4.52
C GLY A 75 4.93 -8.57 5.58
N ALA A 76 6.07 -7.98 5.26
CA ALA A 76 7.17 -7.85 6.20
C ALA A 76 6.78 -7.01 7.43
N SER A 77 6.06 -5.91 7.20
CA SER A 77 5.61 -5.05 8.29
C SER A 77 4.55 -5.73 9.14
N GLY A 78 3.66 -6.49 8.50
CA GLY A 78 2.59 -7.21 9.18
C GLY A 78 3.10 -8.27 10.13
N MET A 79 4.21 -8.92 9.81
CA MET A 79 4.80 -9.93 10.67
C MET A 79 5.14 -9.39 12.05
N LYS A 80 5.69 -8.18 12.11
CA LYS A 80 6.05 -7.57 13.40
C LYS A 80 4.82 -7.17 14.21
N LEU A 81 3.72 -6.85 13.54
CA LEU A 81 2.47 -6.46 14.18
C LEU A 81 1.57 -7.66 14.48
N ARG A 82 2.01 -8.86 14.13
CA ARG A 82 1.22 -10.10 14.25
C ARG A 82 -0.13 -9.98 13.55
N LYS A 83 -0.15 -9.21 12.45
CA LYS A 83 -1.33 -9.00 11.66
C LYS A 83 -0.95 -9.04 10.19
N ARG A 84 -1.76 -9.71 9.40
CA ARG A 84 -1.50 -9.82 7.97
C ARG A 84 -2.11 -8.64 7.24
N PHE A 85 -1.29 -8.01 6.41
CA PHE A 85 -1.75 -6.94 5.51
C PHE A 85 -1.63 -7.44 4.07
N THR A 86 -2.61 -7.12 3.27
CA THR A 86 -2.58 -7.43 1.85
C THR A 86 -3.09 -6.23 1.05
N LEU A 87 -2.72 -6.21 -0.22
CA LEU A 87 -3.09 -5.14 -1.14
C LEU A 87 -4.04 -5.70 -2.18
N GLU A 88 -5.14 -4.99 -2.42
CA GLU A 88 -6.04 -5.28 -3.52
C GLU A 88 -6.15 -4.03 -4.37
N ILE A 89 -5.84 -4.16 -5.66
CA ILE A 89 -5.94 -3.07 -6.62
C ILE A 89 -7.28 -3.22 -7.32
N LEU A 90 -8.14 -2.21 -7.14
CA LEU A 90 -9.50 -2.27 -7.67
C LEU A 90 -9.55 -1.68 -9.08
N GLU A 91 -10.31 -2.34 -9.94
CA GLU A 91 -10.60 -1.86 -11.29
C GLU A 91 -12.07 -1.49 -11.35
N ASP A 92 -12.35 -0.37 -11.99
CA ASP A 92 -13.72 0.07 -12.24
C ASP A 92 -14.27 -0.50 -13.54
#